data_f5f6025a6308be54c688077f3e682ae4
#
_entry.id   f5f6025a6308be54c688077f3e682ae4
#
_cell.length_a   1.000
_cell.length_b   1.000
_cell.length_c   1.000
_cell.angle_alpha   90.00
_cell.angle_beta   90.00
_cell.angle_gamma   90.00
#
_symmetry.space_group_name_H-M   'P 1'
#
loop_
_entity.id
_entity.type
_entity.pdbx_description
1 polymer ?
#
loop_
_entity_poly.entity_id
_entity_poly.type
_entity_poly.pdbx_seq_one_letter_code
_entity_poly.pdbx_strand_id
1 'polypeptide(L)'
;MCEACKKTFYITTPIYYPSAKLHIGHTYCTVATDAMARYKRLQGYDVMFLTGTDEHGQKIEDKAKAAGVTPQQFVDNIVAGPKGILDLWKLMNISNDRFIRTTDDYHVESIQKIFRKMYENGDIYKGEYKGKYCTPCESFWTESQLKDGKCPDCGGEVHDASEEAYFFRLSKYAGRVRELLTTTDFLQPKSRVNEMVNNFIDPGLEDLCVSRTSFTWGVPVDFDPGHVVYVWVDALFNYTTALGFMNEKYHDYDKYWPADVHFVGKEIVRFHSIIWPAMLMSMGMPLPKHVYGHGWLVMDGGTMSKSKGNVVDPYVLAEKFGVDALRFFLLRTFPFGSDGNFSNELLIQTINMDLANDLGNLVSRTTAMVEKYFGGTLPTERLDTDADDDLKQMVSTPVSYTHLTLPTKA
;
A
#
# COMPACT_ATOMS: atom_id res chain seq x y z
N MET A 1 12.96 -29.74 4.90
CA MET A 1 11.72 -29.45 5.66
C MET A 1 10.55 -29.72 4.75
N CYS A 2 9.53 -30.43 5.22
CA CYS A 2 8.34 -30.73 4.43
C CYS A 2 7.62 -29.41 4.08
N GLU A 3 7.12 -29.23 2.84
CA GLU A 3 6.40 -28.04 2.40
C GLU A 3 5.20 -27.69 3.30
N ALA A 4 4.59 -28.67 3.92
CA ALA A 4 3.45 -28.53 4.83
C ALA A 4 3.77 -27.83 6.18
N CYS A 5 5.04 -27.50 6.48
CA CYS A 5 5.47 -26.89 7.77
C CYS A 5 6.04 -25.48 7.64
N LYS A 6 6.00 -24.86 6.47
CA LYS A 6 6.47 -23.47 6.32
C LYS A 6 5.46 -22.51 6.96
N LYS A 7 5.98 -21.58 7.77
CA LYS A 7 5.16 -20.45 8.24
C LYS A 7 4.78 -19.57 7.05
N THR A 8 3.54 -19.18 6.96
CA THR A 8 3.06 -18.24 5.93
C THR A 8 3.37 -16.80 6.31
N PHE A 9 3.49 -15.94 5.30
CA PHE A 9 3.63 -14.49 5.48
C PHE A 9 2.91 -13.76 4.35
N TYR A 10 1.84 -13.05 4.67
CA TYR A 10 1.07 -12.29 3.69
C TYR A 10 1.34 -10.79 3.84
N ILE A 11 1.89 -10.20 2.78
CA ILE A 11 2.26 -8.79 2.71
C ILE A 11 1.65 -8.12 1.50
N THR A 12 1.20 -6.86 1.65
CA THR A 12 0.57 -6.12 0.55
C THR A 12 1.09 -4.70 0.42
N THR A 13 1.07 -4.17 -0.80
CA THR A 13 1.03 -2.73 -1.05
C THR A 13 -0.44 -2.26 -1.00
N PRO A 14 -0.72 -0.93 -1.04
CA PRO A 14 -2.02 -0.49 -1.51
C PRO A 14 -2.19 -0.86 -2.99
N ILE A 15 -3.43 -0.92 -3.44
CA ILE A 15 -3.71 -0.94 -4.88
C ILE A 15 -3.66 0.50 -5.41
N TYR A 16 -3.00 0.68 -6.56
CA TYR A 16 -2.68 2.01 -7.08
C TYR A 16 -3.76 2.51 -8.03
N TYR A 17 -4.16 3.78 -7.86
CA TYR A 17 -5.19 4.41 -8.68
C TYR A 17 -4.63 4.82 -10.05
N PRO A 18 -5.01 4.15 -11.17
CA PRO A 18 -4.39 4.34 -12.48
C PRO A 18 -4.97 5.55 -13.22
N SER A 19 -5.16 6.66 -12.52
CA SER A 19 -5.57 7.92 -13.16
C SER A 19 -4.45 8.58 -13.95
N ALA A 20 -3.23 8.12 -13.81
CA ALA A 20 -2.04 8.53 -14.55
C ALA A 20 -0.86 7.60 -14.22
N LYS A 21 0.26 7.72 -14.97
CA LYS A 21 1.51 6.95 -14.70
C LYS A 21 1.96 7.12 -13.25
N LEU A 22 2.48 6.04 -12.67
CA LEU A 22 3.03 6.04 -11.33
C LEU A 22 4.33 6.87 -11.27
N HIS A 23 4.66 7.36 -10.09
CA HIS A 23 5.88 8.11 -9.81
C HIS A 23 6.71 7.43 -8.71
N ILE A 24 7.88 7.99 -8.39
CA ILE A 24 8.82 7.39 -7.44
C ILE A 24 8.22 7.13 -6.06
N GLY A 25 7.22 7.88 -5.61
CA GLY A 25 6.54 7.64 -4.33
C GLY A 25 5.80 6.29 -4.30
N HIS A 26 5.14 5.90 -5.40
CA HIS A 26 4.54 4.57 -5.54
C HIS A 26 5.61 3.47 -5.58
N THR A 27 6.70 3.75 -6.32
CA THR A 27 7.84 2.84 -6.42
C THR A 27 8.50 2.62 -5.06
N TYR A 28 8.59 3.65 -4.21
CA TYR A 28 9.12 3.56 -2.85
C TYR A 28 8.33 2.54 -2.00
N CYS A 29 7.01 2.69 -1.96
CA CYS A 29 6.14 1.75 -1.23
C CYS A 29 6.32 0.31 -1.73
N THR A 30 6.28 0.12 -3.06
CA THR A 30 6.36 -1.21 -3.66
C THR A 30 7.73 -1.86 -3.47
N VAL A 31 8.82 -1.10 -3.59
CA VAL A 31 10.20 -1.59 -3.34
C VAL A 31 10.40 -1.96 -1.88
N ALA A 32 9.86 -1.18 -0.93
CA ALA A 32 9.94 -1.51 0.49
C ALA A 32 9.18 -2.81 0.81
N THR A 33 7.98 -2.96 0.25
CA THR A 33 7.19 -4.19 0.39
C THR A 33 7.91 -5.40 -0.23
N ASP A 34 8.48 -5.24 -1.43
CA ASP A 34 9.25 -6.28 -2.12
C ASP A 34 10.50 -6.69 -1.32
N ALA A 35 11.21 -5.74 -0.74
CA ALA A 35 12.38 -6.03 0.09
C ALA A 35 12.00 -6.89 1.31
N MET A 36 10.91 -6.57 1.98
CA MET A 36 10.39 -7.36 3.10
C MET A 36 9.94 -8.75 2.64
N ALA A 37 9.22 -8.85 1.52
CA ALA A 37 8.79 -10.13 0.96
C ALA A 37 9.99 -11.03 0.65
N ARG A 38 11.04 -10.49 0.00
CA ARG A 38 12.28 -11.22 -0.29
C ARG A 38 13.00 -11.64 0.98
N TYR A 39 13.08 -10.76 1.98
CA TYR A 39 13.70 -11.09 3.27
C TYR A 39 12.97 -12.25 3.97
N LYS A 40 11.63 -12.24 3.97
CA LYS A 40 10.83 -13.32 4.54
C LYS A 40 11.01 -14.65 3.79
N ARG A 41 11.12 -14.61 2.46
CA ARG A 41 11.45 -15.81 1.65
C ARG A 41 12.83 -16.36 2.00
N LEU A 42 13.83 -15.49 2.20
CA LEU A 42 15.17 -15.90 2.67
C LEU A 42 15.13 -16.55 4.05
N GLN A 43 14.22 -16.11 4.92
CA GLN A 43 13.97 -16.74 6.22
C GLN A 43 13.20 -18.06 6.13
N GLY A 44 12.82 -18.53 4.93
CA GLY A 44 12.11 -19.79 4.71
C GLY A 44 10.58 -19.71 4.85
N TYR A 45 9.99 -18.51 4.94
CA TYR A 45 8.54 -18.35 4.94
C TYR A 45 7.96 -18.66 3.55
N ASP A 46 6.74 -19.14 3.54
CA ASP A 46 5.88 -19.19 2.37
C ASP A 46 5.16 -17.83 2.25
N VAL A 47 5.63 -17.00 1.31
CA VAL A 47 5.23 -15.60 1.20
C VAL A 47 4.21 -15.41 0.10
N MET A 48 3.11 -14.73 0.41
CA MET A 48 2.18 -14.13 -0.55
C MET A 48 2.42 -12.62 -0.57
N PHE A 49 2.86 -12.08 -1.70
CA PHE A 49 3.00 -10.65 -1.93
C PHE A 49 1.97 -10.19 -2.95
N LEU A 50 0.99 -9.40 -2.49
CA LEU A 50 -0.08 -8.82 -3.30
C LEU A 50 0.19 -7.34 -3.60
N THR A 51 0.00 -6.95 -4.85
CA THR A 51 -0.12 -5.57 -5.31
C THR A 51 -1.23 -5.49 -6.36
N GLY A 52 -1.61 -4.31 -6.83
CA GLY A 52 -2.67 -4.20 -7.81
C GLY A 52 -3.05 -2.76 -8.15
N THR A 53 -4.22 -2.63 -8.79
CA THR A 53 -4.79 -1.34 -9.22
C THR A 53 -6.25 -1.21 -8.81
N ASP A 54 -6.57 0.01 -8.35
CA ASP A 54 -7.94 0.47 -8.05
C ASP A 54 -8.45 1.25 -9.26
N GLU A 55 -9.37 0.67 -10.03
CA GLU A 55 -9.67 1.09 -11.40
C GLU A 55 -11.03 1.74 -11.58
N HIS A 56 -11.87 1.75 -10.55
CA HIS A 56 -13.21 2.31 -10.60
C HIS A 56 -13.25 3.78 -10.17
N GLY A 57 -14.40 4.43 -10.38
CA GLY A 57 -14.71 5.75 -9.88
C GLY A 57 -14.84 6.84 -10.95
N GLN A 58 -15.48 7.94 -10.56
CA GLN A 58 -15.83 9.05 -11.43
C GLN A 58 -14.63 9.65 -12.16
N LYS A 59 -13.49 9.79 -11.47
CA LYS A 59 -12.28 10.39 -12.05
C LYS A 59 -11.70 9.58 -13.22
N ILE A 60 -11.82 8.26 -13.19
CA ILE A 60 -11.44 7.39 -14.33
C ILE A 60 -12.44 7.60 -15.47
N GLU A 61 -13.75 7.57 -15.17
CA GLU A 61 -14.81 7.80 -16.16
C GLU A 61 -14.63 9.14 -16.89
N ASP A 62 -14.40 10.23 -16.15
CA ASP A 62 -14.16 11.56 -16.69
C ASP A 62 -12.92 11.62 -17.59
N LYS A 63 -11.82 10.99 -17.16
CA LYS A 63 -10.58 10.95 -17.94
C LYS A 63 -10.69 10.09 -19.19
N ALA A 64 -11.38 8.98 -19.11
CA ALA A 64 -11.67 8.14 -20.26
C ALA A 64 -12.50 8.89 -21.29
N LYS A 65 -13.55 9.58 -20.83
CA LYS A 65 -14.39 10.45 -21.67
C LYS A 65 -13.57 11.57 -22.34
N ALA A 66 -12.71 12.23 -21.58
CA ALA A 66 -11.81 13.26 -22.11
C ALA A 66 -10.80 12.72 -23.14
N ALA A 67 -10.39 11.45 -22.99
CA ALA A 67 -9.50 10.76 -23.93
C ALA A 67 -10.23 10.12 -25.13
N GLY A 68 -11.56 10.13 -25.15
CA GLY A 68 -12.36 9.53 -26.24
C GLY A 68 -12.32 8.00 -26.26
N VAL A 69 -12.10 7.36 -25.11
CA VAL A 69 -12.04 5.89 -24.96
C VAL A 69 -12.99 5.41 -23.88
N THR A 70 -13.23 4.10 -23.79
CA THR A 70 -13.98 3.55 -22.66
C THR A 70 -13.15 3.57 -21.38
N PRO A 71 -13.77 3.60 -20.17
CA PRO A 71 -13.04 3.51 -18.92
C PRO A 71 -12.13 2.28 -18.84
N GLN A 72 -12.59 1.12 -19.32
CA GLN A 72 -11.77 -0.11 -19.38
C GLN A 72 -10.54 0.08 -20.26
N GLN A 73 -10.70 0.63 -21.48
CA GLN A 73 -9.56 0.91 -22.35
C GLN A 73 -8.57 1.92 -21.74
N PHE A 74 -9.10 2.90 -21.01
CA PHE A 74 -8.27 3.89 -20.33
C PHE A 74 -7.37 3.24 -19.27
N VAL A 75 -7.94 2.41 -18.38
CA VAL A 75 -7.16 1.73 -17.35
C VAL A 75 -6.23 0.67 -17.93
N ASP A 76 -6.66 -0.08 -18.94
CA ASP A 76 -5.82 -1.06 -19.65
C ASP A 76 -4.56 -0.42 -20.24
N ASN A 77 -4.69 0.76 -20.82
CA ASN A 77 -3.57 1.50 -21.38
C ASN A 77 -2.55 1.94 -20.31
N ILE A 78 -3.02 2.28 -19.11
CA ILE A 78 -2.13 2.69 -18.01
C ILE A 78 -1.53 1.49 -17.30
N VAL A 79 -2.29 0.43 -17.11
CA VAL A 79 -1.86 -0.77 -16.37
C VAL A 79 -0.96 -1.66 -17.23
N ALA A 80 -1.44 -2.06 -18.40
CA ALA A 80 -0.81 -3.05 -19.28
C ALA A 80 -0.23 -2.46 -20.58
N GLY A 81 -0.46 -1.18 -20.86
CA GLY A 81 0.12 -0.50 -22.02
C GLY A 81 1.63 -0.29 -21.89
N PRO A 82 2.30 0.16 -22.97
CA PRO A 82 3.74 0.40 -22.98
C PRO A 82 4.20 1.37 -21.88
N LYS A 83 5.22 0.96 -21.13
CA LYS A 83 5.68 1.68 -19.92
C LYS A 83 4.54 1.90 -18.91
N GLY A 84 3.61 0.95 -18.82
CA GLY A 84 2.53 0.91 -17.83
C GLY A 84 3.00 0.42 -16.47
N ILE A 85 2.03 0.15 -15.60
CA ILE A 85 2.31 -0.28 -14.21
C ILE A 85 2.99 -1.66 -14.20
N LEU A 86 2.52 -2.60 -15.01
CA LEU A 86 3.11 -3.95 -15.09
C LEU A 86 4.54 -3.91 -15.61
N ASP A 87 4.81 -3.09 -16.63
CA ASP A 87 6.17 -2.88 -17.14
C ASP A 87 7.07 -2.23 -16.08
N LEU A 88 6.54 -1.28 -15.29
CA LEU A 88 7.28 -0.65 -14.21
C LEU A 88 7.67 -1.67 -13.13
N TRP A 89 6.75 -2.53 -12.71
CA TRP A 89 7.06 -3.55 -11.71
C TRP A 89 8.06 -4.58 -12.23
N LYS A 90 7.96 -4.95 -13.51
CA LYS A 90 8.94 -5.80 -14.16
C LYS A 90 10.32 -5.12 -14.23
N LEU A 91 10.39 -3.84 -14.64
CA LEU A 91 11.63 -3.07 -14.65
C LEU A 91 12.26 -2.99 -13.27
N MET A 92 11.46 -2.69 -12.25
CA MET A 92 11.91 -2.56 -10.86
C MET A 92 12.20 -3.90 -10.18
N ASN A 93 12.08 -5.01 -10.91
CA ASN A 93 12.29 -6.38 -10.40
C ASN A 93 11.45 -6.68 -9.16
N ILE A 94 10.17 -6.29 -9.18
CA ILE A 94 9.21 -6.56 -8.11
C ILE A 94 8.79 -8.03 -8.17
N SER A 95 8.82 -8.71 -7.03
CA SER A 95 8.58 -10.14 -6.90
C SER A 95 7.20 -10.48 -6.34
N ASN A 96 6.18 -9.70 -6.72
CA ASN A 96 4.81 -9.97 -6.32
C ASN A 96 4.32 -11.32 -6.87
N ASP A 97 3.61 -12.07 -6.02
CA ASP A 97 3.02 -13.36 -6.37
C ASP A 97 1.68 -13.16 -7.08
N ARG A 98 0.98 -12.04 -6.76
CA ARG A 98 -0.33 -11.73 -7.34
C ARG A 98 -0.45 -10.24 -7.63
N PHE A 99 -1.12 -9.94 -8.73
CA PHE A 99 -1.54 -8.60 -9.12
C PHE A 99 -3.05 -8.62 -9.31
N ILE A 100 -3.79 -7.81 -8.55
CA ILE A 100 -5.24 -7.69 -8.64
C ILE A 100 -5.62 -6.39 -9.35
N ARG A 101 -6.67 -6.47 -10.16
CA ARG A 101 -7.36 -5.32 -10.73
C ARG A 101 -8.79 -5.31 -10.16
N THR A 102 -9.28 -4.16 -9.71
CA THR A 102 -10.66 -4.10 -9.20
C THR A 102 -11.69 -4.36 -10.30
N THR A 103 -11.27 -4.28 -11.57
CA THR A 103 -12.08 -4.66 -12.75
C THR A 103 -12.07 -6.17 -13.08
N ASP A 104 -11.30 -6.99 -12.35
CA ASP A 104 -11.34 -8.45 -12.53
C ASP A 104 -12.72 -9.00 -12.16
N ASP A 105 -13.33 -9.82 -13.02
CA ASP A 105 -14.69 -10.36 -12.84
C ASP A 105 -14.88 -11.02 -11.47
N TYR A 106 -13.92 -11.84 -11.03
CA TYR A 106 -13.99 -12.52 -9.73
C TYR A 106 -14.01 -11.55 -8.55
N HIS A 107 -13.34 -10.39 -8.69
CA HIS A 107 -13.36 -9.34 -7.68
C HIS A 107 -14.71 -8.64 -7.65
N VAL A 108 -15.22 -8.24 -8.81
CA VAL A 108 -16.55 -7.62 -8.96
C VAL A 108 -17.64 -8.50 -8.34
N GLU A 109 -17.66 -9.79 -8.68
CA GLU A 109 -18.62 -10.75 -8.09
C GLU A 109 -18.48 -10.86 -6.57
N SER A 110 -17.24 -10.89 -6.07
CA SER A 110 -16.99 -10.94 -4.63
C SER A 110 -17.51 -9.69 -3.92
N ILE A 111 -17.25 -8.50 -4.48
CA ILE A 111 -17.70 -7.23 -3.90
C ILE A 111 -19.23 -7.15 -3.84
N GLN A 112 -19.93 -7.62 -4.86
CA GLN A 112 -21.40 -7.71 -4.84
C GLN A 112 -21.90 -8.56 -3.68
N LYS A 113 -21.32 -9.75 -3.49
CA LYS A 113 -21.66 -10.66 -2.39
C LYS A 113 -21.32 -10.05 -1.02
N ILE A 114 -20.18 -9.39 -0.88
CA ILE A 114 -19.73 -8.73 0.35
C ILE A 114 -20.68 -7.58 0.70
N PHE A 115 -20.99 -6.72 -0.26
CA PHE A 115 -21.89 -5.58 -0.05
C PHE A 115 -23.29 -6.04 0.37
N ARG A 116 -23.85 -7.03 -0.32
CA ARG A 116 -25.11 -7.68 0.04
C ARG A 116 -25.06 -8.26 1.47
N LYS A 117 -23.98 -8.96 1.83
CA LYS A 117 -23.84 -9.54 3.17
C LYS A 117 -23.80 -8.48 4.27
N MET A 118 -23.07 -7.39 4.07
CA MET A 118 -23.06 -6.27 5.03
C MET A 118 -24.45 -5.58 5.13
N TYR A 119 -25.20 -5.52 4.02
CA TYR A 119 -26.57 -5.03 4.02
C TYR A 119 -27.50 -5.95 4.80
N GLU A 120 -27.46 -7.25 4.56
CA GLU A 120 -28.24 -8.26 5.29
C GLU A 120 -27.92 -8.29 6.78
N ASN A 121 -26.67 -8.03 7.17
CA ASN A 121 -26.26 -7.89 8.56
C ASN A 121 -26.79 -6.59 9.22
N GLY A 122 -27.41 -5.69 8.47
CA GLY A 122 -27.90 -4.39 8.93
C GLY A 122 -26.80 -3.36 9.18
N ASP A 123 -25.58 -3.64 8.73
CA ASP A 123 -24.44 -2.71 8.83
C ASP A 123 -24.35 -1.74 7.64
N ILE A 124 -25.06 -2.03 6.55
CA ILE A 124 -25.32 -1.09 5.47
C ILE A 124 -26.82 -0.78 5.46
N TYR A 125 -27.15 0.49 5.26
CA TYR A 125 -28.54 0.96 5.16
C TYR A 125 -28.67 2.05 4.09
N LYS A 126 -29.87 2.22 3.52
CA LYS A 126 -30.17 3.23 2.50
C LYS A 126 -30.58 4.53 3.15
N GLY A 127 -30.06 5.65 2.66
CA GLY A 127 -30.34 6.97 3.17
C GLY A 127 -30.13 8.06 2.10
N GLU A 128 -30.32 9.31 2.46
CA GLU A 128 -30.06 10.46 1.60
C GLU A 128 -28.82 11.18 2.11
N TYR A 129 -27.85 11.38 1.24
CA TYR A 129 -26.64 12.12 1.56
C TYR A 129 -26.76 13.56 1.05
N LYS A 130 -26.48 14.52 1.93
CA LYS A 130 -26.30 15.95 1.61
C LYS A 130 -24.97 16.39 2.19
N GLY A 131 -24.05 16.82 1.36
CA GLY A 131 -22.73 17.24 1.85
C GLY A 131 -21.88 17.93 0.82
N LYS A 132 -20.68 18.27 1.23
CA LYS A 132 -19.66 18.90 0.38
C LYS A 132 -18.82 17.81 -0.26
N TYR A 133 -18.86 17.68 -1.57
CA TYR A 133 -18.14 16.67 -2.31
C TYR A 133 -16.86 17.22 -2.92
N CYS A 134 -15.77 16.52 -2.72
CA CYS A 134 -14.49 16.81 -3.33
C CYS A 134 -14.23 15.83 -4.47
N THR A 135 -14.31 16.27 -5.72
CA THR A 135 -14.06 15.41 -6.90
C THR A 135 -12.63 14.85 -6.96
N PRO A 136 -11.55 15.60 -6.61
CA PRO A 136 -10.21 15.04 -6.63
C PRO A 136 -9.95 13.90 -5.65
N CYS A 137 -10.60 13.96 -4.47
CA CYS A 137 -10.45 12.94 -3.41
C CYS A 137 -11.57 11.90 -3.42
N GLU A 138 -12.60 12.11 -4.27
CA GLU A 138 -13.80 11.28 -4.30
C GLU A 138 -14.42 11.09 -2.90
N SER A 139 -14.41 12.16 -2.09
CA SER A 139 -14.81 12.11 -0.69
C SER A 139 -15.85 13.17 -0.40
N PHE A 140 -16.85 12.78 0.38
CA PHE A 140 -17.77 13.71 0.99
C PHE A 140 -17.25 14.18 2.34
N TRP A 141 -17.57 15.42 2.64
CA TRP A 141 -17.21 16.10 3.88
C TRP A 141 -18.43 16.79 4.46
N THR A 142 -18.53 16.80 5.76
CA THR A 142 -19.45 17.72 6.44
C THR A 142 -18.85 19.13 6.43
N GLU A 143 -19.68 20.12 6.57
CA GLU A 143 -19.25 21.53 6.65
C GLU A 143 -18.19 21.74 7.74
N SER A 144 -18.35 21.04 8.88
CA SER A 144 -17.44 21.11 10.03
C SER A 144 -16.08 20.46 9.81
N GLN A 145 -15.96 19.58 8.82
CA GLN A 145 -14.72 18.88 8.48
C GLN A 145 -13.87 19.65 7.45
N LEU A 146 -14.44 20.65 6.80
CA LEU A 146 -13.70 21.47 5.83
C LEU A 146 -12.64 22.32 6.52
N LYS A 147 -11.52 22.53 5.84
CA LYS A 147 -10.49 23.49 6.23
C LYS A 147 -10.59 24.72 5.33
N ASP A 148 -10.96 25.86 5.90
CA ASP A 148 -11.17 27.11 5.16
C ASP A 148 -12.16 26.94 3.97
N GLY A 149 -13.21 26.14 4.17
CA GLY A 149 -14.21 25.86 3.14
C GLY A 149 -13.76 24.93 2.03
N LYS A 150 -12.59 24.26 2.20
CA LYS A 150 -11.97 23.37 1.22
C LYS A 150 -11.80 21.96 1.75
N CYS A 151 -11.55 21.02 0.85
CA CYS A 151 -11.27 19.63 1.20
C CYS A 151 -10.06 19.53 2.16
N PRO A 152 -10.20 18.89 3.32
CA PRO A 152 -9.12 18.79 4.30
C PRO A 152 -7.95 17.92 3.84
N ASP A 153 -8.19 17.00 2.88
CA ASP A 153 -7.16 16.07 2.40
C ASP A 153 -6.30 16.67 1.28
N CYS A 154 -6.93 17.34 0.30
CA CYS A 154 -6.19 17.87 -0.86
C CYS A 154 -6.19 19.38 -1.00
N GLY A 155 -6.96 20.10 -0.17
CA GLY A 155 -7.12 21.55 -0.28
C GLY A 155 -7.92 22.02 -1.51
N GLY A 156 -8.55 21.08 -2.25
CA GLY A 156 -9.36 21.37 -3.44
C GLY A 156 -10.73 21.96 -3.11
N GLU A 157 -11.34 22.61 -4.12
CA GLU A 157 -12.71 23.10 -4.04
C GLU A 157 -13.71 21.96 -3.81
N VAL A 158 -14.75 22.23 -3.04
CA VAL A 158 -15.87 21.32 -2.81
C VAL A 158 -17.18 21.99 -3.27
N HIS A 159 -18.15 21.16 -3.67
CA HIS A 159 -19.47 21.65 -4.09
C HIS A 159 -20.57 20.90 -3.34
N ASP A 160 -21.74 21.51 -3.23
CA ASP A 160 -22.91 20.86 -2.64
C ASP A 160 -23.36 19.71 -3.53
N ALA A 161 -23.55 18.54 -2.92
CA ALA A 161 -24.09 17.38 -3.59
C ALA A 161 -25.15 16.71 -2.70
N SER A 162 -26.19 16.19 -3.34
CA SER A 162 -27.25 15.42 -2.69
C SER A 162 -27.59 14.26 -3.58
N GLU A 163 -27.54 13.05 -3.00
CA GLU A 163 -27.95 11.82 -3.69
C GLU A 163 -28.50 10.78 -2.72
N GLU A 164 -29.36 9.89 -3.21
CA GLU A 164 -29.73 8.68 -2.49
C GLU A 164 -28.49 7.77 -2.49
N ALA A 165 -28.14 7.24 -1.33
CA ALA A 165 -26.93 6.42 -1.18
C ALA A 165 -27.09 5.38 -0.08
N TYR A 166 -26.24 4.37 -0.11
CA TYR A 166 -26.06 3.43 0.97
C TYR A 166 -24.95 3.90 1.91
N PHE A 167 -25.17 3.67 3.22
CA PHE A 167 -24.25 4.04 4.29
C PHE A 167 -23.83 2.82 5.09
N PHE A 168 -22.52 2.71 5.35
CA PHE A 168 -21.96 1.75 6.29
C PHE A 168 -21.95 2.36 7.70
N ARG A 169 -22.47 1.64 8.70
CA ARG A 169 -22.54 2.06 10.12
C ARG A 169 -21.15 2.09 10.78
N LEU A 170 -20.26 2.93 10.26
CA LEU A 170 -18.90 3.07 10.76
C LEU A 170 -18.90 3.51 12.24
N SER A 171 -19.82 4.39 12.62
CA SER A 171 -20.01 4.87 14.01
C SER A 171 -20.21 3.74 15.01
N LYS A 172 -20.88 2.65 14.63
CA LYS A 172 -21.10 1.44 15.45
C LYS A 172 -19.78 0.79 15.91
N TYR A 173 -18.73 0.94 15.12
CA TYR A 173 -17.43 0.29 15.34
C TYR A 173 -16.39 1.19 16.00
N ALA A 174 -16.71 2.47 16.27
CA ALA A 174 -15.77 3.48 16.78
C ALA A 174 -15.03 3.02 18.05
N GLY A 175 -15.74 2.49 19.05
CA GLY A 175 -15.14 2.02 20.29
C GLY A 175 -14.17 0.86 20.10
N ARG A 176 -14.54 -0.14 19.27
CA ARG A 176 -13.71 -1.30 18.98
C ARG A 176 -12.47 -0.93 18.15
N VAL A 177 -12.60 -0.01 17.20
CA VAL A 177 -11.47 0.49 16.41
C VAL A 177 -10.54 1.31 17.30
N ARG A 178 -11.07 2.15 18.18
CA ARG A 178 -10.26 2.90 19.15
C ARG A 178 -9.45 1.96 20.05
N GLU A 179 -10.10 0.94 20.61
CA GLU A 179 -9.44 -0.08 21.42
C GLU A 179 -8.32 -0.77 20.64
N LEU A 180 -8.59 -1.24 19.40
CA LEU A 180 -7.58 -1.85 18.52
C LEU A 180 -6.35 -0.96 18.36
N LEU A 181 -6.54 0.32 18.07
CA LEU A 181 -5.43 1.25 17.80
C LEU A 181 -4.63 1.59 19.07
N THR A 182 -5.29 1.66 20.23
CA THR A 182 -4.64 2.14 21.45
C THR A 182 -4.04 1.04 22.30
N THR A 183 -4.52 -0.21 22.18
CA THR A 183 -4.11 -1.33 23.03
C THR A 183 -3.23 -2.37 22.33
N THR A 184 -3.08 -2.25 21.00
CA THR A 184 -2.30 -3.21 20.22
C THR A 184 -1.25 -2.52 19.35
N ASP A 185 -0.41 -3.32 18.67
CA ASP A 185 0.58 -2.85 17.70
C ASP A 185 0.03 -2.86 16.25
N PHE A 186 -1.30 -2.89 16.10
CA PHE A 186 -1.96 -2.95 14.80
C PHE A 186 -1.52 -1.84 13.84
N LEU A 187 -1.47 -0.58 14.33
CA LEU A 187 -1.05 0.58 13.51
C LEU A 187 0.35 1.04 13.90
N GLN A 188 1.22 1.14 12.88
CA GLN A 188 2.59 1.61 13.01
C GLN A 188 2.89 2.71 11.97
N PRO A 189 3.79 3.65 12.25
CA PRO A 189 4.41 3.94 13.56
C PRO A 189 3.38 4.53 14.57
N LYS A 190 3.71 4.51 15.84
CA LYS A 190 2.81 4.99 16.93
C LYS A 190 2.34 6.44 16.76
N SER A 191 3.11 7.29 16.08
CA SER A 191 2.68 8.66 15.73
C SER A 191 1.38 8.68 14.93
N ARG A 192 1.13 7.68 14.09
CA ARG A 192 -0.11 7.54 13.31
C ARG A 192 -1.32 7.19 14.17
N VAL A 193 -1.10 6.45 15.27
CA VAL A 193 -2.17 6.15 16.23
C VAL A 193 -2.74 7.43 16.81
N ASN A 194 -1.87 8.31 17.30
CA ASN A 194 -2.31 9.59 17.87
C ASN A 194 -3.05 10.45 16.83
N GLU A 195 -2.55 10.48 15.59
CA GLU A 195 -3.18 11.19 14.49
C GLU A 195 -4.61 10.65 14.23
N MET A 196 -4.77 9.34 14.13
CA MET A 196 -6.07 8.70 13.85
C MET A 196 -7.06 8.88 15.01
N VAL A 197 -6.61 8.69 16.24
CA VAL A 197 -7.46 8.83 17.41
C VAL A 197 -7.91 10.28 17.60
N ASN A 198 -6.99 11.23 17.62
CA ASN A 198 -7.31 12.62 17.94
C ASN A 198 -8.09 13.32 16.82
N ASN A 199 -7.78 13.02 15.55
CA ASN A 199 -8.36 13.76 14.43
C ASN A 199 -9.63 13.12 13.87
N PHE A 200 -9.85 11.83 14.09
CA PHE A 200 -10.97 11.11 13.47
C PHE A 200 -11.88 10.39 14.47
N ILE A 201 -11.32 9.67 15.46
CA ILE A 201 -12.12 8.82 16.34
C ILE A 201 -12.72 9.60 17.50
N ASP A 202 -11.91 10.37 18.22
CA ASP A 202 -12.38 11.12 19.41
C ASP A 202 -13.36 12.25 19.07
N PRO A 203 -13.28 12.93 17.90
CA PRO A 203 -14.33 13.84 17.46
C PRO A 203 -15.68 13.16 17.14
N GLY A 204 -15.68 11.84 16.94
CA GLY A 204 -16.84 11.03 16.56
C GLY A 204 -16.76 10.55 15.12
N LEU A 205 -16.90 9.23 14.93
CA LEU A 205 -17.00 8.65 13.58
C LEU A 205 -18.43 8.75 13.08
N GLU A 206 -18.60 9.34 11.91
CA GLU A 206 -19.86 9.34 11.19
C GLU A 206 -19.97 8.09 10.28
N ASP A 207 -21.21 7.71 9.95
CA ASP A 207 -21.47 6.62 9.03
C ASP A 207 -20.96 6.97 7.63
N LEU A 208 -20.31 6.00 6.99
CA LEU A 208 -19.64 6.19 5.72
C LEU A 208 -20.57 5.92 4.56
N CYS A 209 -20.68 6.87 3.64
CA CYS A 209 -21.36 6.66 2.38
C CYS A 209 -20.58 5.64 1.53
N VAL A 210 -21.26 4.57 1.10
CA VAL A 210 -20.64 3.40 0.43
C VAL A 210 -21.26 3.07 -0.93
N SER A 211 -22.08 3.95 -1.49
CA SER A 211 -22.56 3.85 -2.88
C SER A 211 -22.66 5.20 -3.54
N ARG A 212 -22.80 5.18 -4.86
CA ARG A 212 -23.00 6.36 -5.71
C ARG A 212 -24.05 6.08 -6.78
N THR A 213 -24.73 7.16 -7.20
CA THR A 213 -25.62 7.18 -8.38
C THR A 213 -25.16 8.15 -9.46
N SER A 214 -24.17 9.00 -9.14
CA SER A 214 -23.69 10.10 -9.99
C SER A 214 -22.78 9.66 -11.13
N PHE A 215 -22.25 8.44 -11.11
CA PHE A 215 -21.43 7.83 -12.16
C PHE A 215 -21.74 6.35 -12.29
N THR A 216 -21.27 5.72 -13.38
CA THR A 216 -21.59 4.32 -13.71
C THR A 216 -20.40 3.39 -13.71
N TRP A 217 -19.18 3.92 -13.72
CA TRP A 217 -17.95 3.13 -13.72
C TRP A 217 -17.58 2.67 -12.31
N GLY A 218 -18.14 1.52 -11.90
CA GLY A 218 -17.97 0.91 -10.59
C GLY A 218 -18.65 -0.44 -10.51
N VAL A 219 -18.53 -1.13 -9.38
CA VAL A 219 -19.21 -2.40 -9.14
C VAL A 219 -20.71 -2.13 -8.93
N PRO A 220 -21.62 -2.66 -9.75
CA PRO A 220 -23.05 -2.44 -9.56
C PRO A 220 -23.54 -3.10 -8.26
N VAL A 221 -24.40 -2.41 -7.52
CA VAL A 221 -25.15 -3.04 -6.41
C VAL A 221 -26.18 -3.98 -7.03
N ASP A 222 -25.98 -5.28 -6.87
CA ASP A 222 -26.74 -6.31 -7.60
C ASP A 222 -28.24 -6.35 -7.27
N PHE A 223 -28.64 -5.88 -6.08
CA PHE A 223 -30.05 -5.78 -5.67
C PHE A 223 -30.64 -4.37 -5.86
N ASP A 224 -29.84 -3.38 -6.28
CA ASP A 224 -30.27 -2.02 -6.60
C ASP A 224 -29.40 -1.43 -7.72
N PRO A 225 -29.66 -1.81 -8.99
CA PRO A 225 -28.78 -1.50 -10.13
C PRO A 225 -28.59 -0.01 -10.45
N GLY A 226 -29.36 0.88 -9.82
CA GLY A 226 -29.16 2.33 -9.90
C GLY A 226 -27.94 2.83 -9.14
N HIS A 227 -27.34 1.98 -8.30
CA HIS A 227 -26.19 2.32 -7.47
C HIS A 227 -24.95 1.55 -7.88
N VAL A 228 -23.80 2.18 -7.79
CA VAL A 228 -22.49 1.51 -7.81
C VAL A 228 -21.86 1.54 -6.42
N VAL A 229 -21.15 0.49 -6.06
CA VAL A 229 -20.40 0.41 -4.81
C VAL A 229 -19.32 1.47 -4.80
N TYR A 230 -19.21 2.22 -3.69
CA TYR A 230 -18.21 3.25 -3.55
C TYR A 230 -16.81 2.68 -3.35
N VAL A 231 -15.85 3.35 -3.94
CA VAL A 231 -14.45 2.96 -4.13
C VAL A 231 -13.82 2.26 -2.93
N TRP A 232 -14.03 2.73 -1.69
CA TRP A 232 -13.34 2.15 -0.53
C TRP A 232 -13.82 0.76 -0.10
N VAL A 233 -15.08 0.40 -0.34
CA VAL A 233 -15.53 -0.99 -0.13
C VAL A 233 -14.89 -1.88 -1.18
N ASP A 234 -14.95 -1.45 -2.43
CA ASP A 234 -14.32 -2.09 -3.58
C ASP A 234 -12.81 -2.25 -3.35
N ALA A 235 -12.12 -1.12 -3.11
CA ALA A 235 -10.68 -1.10 -2.96
C ALA A 235 -10.15 -1.92 -1.77
N LEU A 236 -10.79 -1.85 -0.57
CA LEU A 236 -10.23 -2.48 0.63
C LEU A 236 -10.38 -4.00 0.65
N PHE A 237 -11.47 -4.52 0.10
CA PHE A 237 -11.65 -5.98 0.04
C PHE A 237 -10.76 -6.68 -1.01
N ASN A 238 -9.99 -5.96 -1.82
CA ASN A 238 -9.00 -6.55 -2.70
C ASN A 238 -8.08 -7.53 -1.97
N TYR A 239 -7.69 -7.20 -0.74
CA TYR A 239 -6.77 -7.99 0.10
C TYR A 239 -7.29 -9.39 0.42
N THR A 240 -8.58 -9.59 0.40
CA THR A 240 -9.22 -10.88 0.67
C THR A 240 -9.72 -11.56 -0.58
N THR A 241 -10.29 -10.81 -1.52
CA THR A 241 -10.81 -11.36 -2.78
C THR A 241 -9.69 -11.91 -3.65
N ALA A 242 -8.52 -11.29 -3.63
CA ALA A 242 -7.32 -11.81 -4.28
C ALA A 242 -6.86 -13.17 -3.73
N LEU A 243 -7.31 -13.57 -2.54
CA LEU A 243 -7.03 -14.89 -1.96
C LEU A 243 -8.16 -15.91 -2.19
N GLY A 244 -9.28 -15.48 -2.78
CA GLY A 244 -10.43 -16.34 -3.03
C GLY A 244 -11.63 -16.12 -2.10
N PHE A 245 -11.61 -15.05 -1.30
CA PHE A 245 -12.77 -14.76 -0.46
C PHE A 245 -14.01 -14.44 -1.29
N MET A 246 -15.08 -15.23 -1.11
CA MET A 246 -16.35 -15.16 -1.85
C MET A 246 -16.25 -15.33 -3.36
N ASN A 247 -15.18 -15.97 -3.86
CA ASN A 247 -15.04 -16.38 -5.26
C ASN A 247 -14.35 -17.73 -5.39
N GLU A 248 -14.44 -18.31 -6.60
CA GLU A 248 -13.84 -19.60 -6.92
C GLU A 248 -12.52 -19.48 -7.72
N LYS A 249 -12.02 -18.26 -7.91
CA LYS A 249 -10.80 -18.03 -8.70
C LYS A 249 -9.55 -18.50 -7.97
N TYR A 250 -9.50 -18.30 -6.66
CA TYR A 250 -8.38 -18.68 -5.80
C TYR A 250 -8.90 -19.41 -4.57
N HIS A 251 -8.03 -20.19 -3.92
CA HIS A 251 -8.37 -21.00 -2.74
C HIS A 251 -7.31 -20.82 -1.62
N ASP A 252 -6.71 -19.63 -1.58
CA ASP A 252 -5.58 -19.33 -0.69
C ASP A 252 -6.01 -18.57 0.57
N TYR A 253 -7.31 -18.25 0.73
CA TYR A 253 -7.80 -17.42 1.84
C TYR A 253 -7.43 -18.01 3.20
N ASP A 254 -7.78 -19.26 3.46
CA ASP A 254 -7.51 -19.91 4.75
C ASP A 254 -6.02 -20.11 5.03
N LYS A 255 -5.19 -20.11 3.97
CA LYS A 255 -3.75 -20.27 4.09
C LYS A 255 -3.04 -18.97 4.49
N TYR A 256 -3.43 -17.84 3.93
CA TYR A 256 -2.69 -16.60 4.07
C TYR A 256 -3.41 -15.53 4.88
N TRP A 257 -4.76 -15.54 4.96
CA TRP A 257 -5.46 -14.57 5.77
C TRP A 257 -5.45 -14.96 7.26
N PRO A 258 -5.25 -14.03 8.23
CA PRO A 258 -5.10 -12.59 8.05
C PRO A 258 -3.72 -12.16 7.57
N ALA A 259 -3.66 -11.02 6.86
CA ALA A 259 -2.41 -10.43 6.41
C ALA A 259 -1.48 -10.12 7.58
N ASP A 260 -0.17 -10.37 7.39
CA ASP A 260 0.84 -10.01 8.38
C ASP A 260 1.08 -8.50 8.39
N VAL A 261 1.11 -7.87 7.20
CA VAL A 261 1.26 -6.42 7.12
C VAL A 261 0.70 -5.84 5.83
N HIS A 262 -0.03 -4.74 5.97
CA HIS A 262 -0.36 -3.82 4.89
C HIS A 262 0.60 -2.63 4.94
N PHE A 263 1.49 -2.46 3.95
CA PHE A 263 2.26 -1.24 3.77
C PHE A 263 1.44 -0.24 2.98
N VAL A 264 1.28 0.97 3.51
CA VAL A 264 0.47 2.02 2.89
C VAL A 264 1.13 3.39 3.06
N GLY A 265 0.89 4.31 2.14
CA GLY A 265 1.26 5.70 2.33
C GLY A 265 0.43 6.36 3.44
N LYS A 266 1.01 7.32 4.13
CA LYS A 266 0.36 7.99 5.27
C LYS A 266 -0.99 8.63 4.90
N GLU A 267 -1.20 8.99 3.63
CA GLU A 267 -2.43 9.61 3.11
C GLU A 267 -3.65 8.69 3.17
N ILE A 268 -3.42 7.37 3.15
CA ILE A 268 -4.50 6.38 3.18
C ILE A 268 -4.53 5.55 4.47
N VAL A 269 -3.75 5.93 5.48
CA VAL A 269 -3.75 5.27 6.79
C VAL A 269 -5.14 5.26 7.42
N ARG A 270 -5.91 6.35 7.31
CA ARG A 270 -7.28 6.42 7.84
C ARG A 270 -8.16 5.29 7.32
N PHE A 271 -8.10 5.02 6.02
CA PHE A 271 -8.90 3.98 5.39
C PHE A 271 -8.49 2.58 5.85
N HIS A 272 -7.20 2.33 6.02
CA HIS A 272 -6.67 1.03 6.40
C HIS A 272 -6.70 0.76 7.92
N SER A 273 -6.71 1.81 8.74
CA SER A 273 -6.67 1.65 10.20
C SER A 273 -8.01 1.90 10.90
N ILE A 274 -8.96 2.54 10.25
CA ILE A 274 -10.30 2.82 10.79
C ILE A 274 -11.37 2.08 9.99
N ILE A 275 -11.47 2.32 8.68
CA ILE A 275 -12.56 1.81 7.85
C ILE A 275 -12.39 0.32 7.59
N TRP A 276 -11.20 -0.11 7.19
CA TRP A 276 -10.92 -1.52 6.89
C TRP A 276 -11.19 -2.46 8.07
N PRO A 277 -10.64 -2.23 9.28
CA PRO A 277 -10.98 -3.08 10.42
C PRO A 277 -12.47 -3.04 10.79
N ALA A 278 -13.16 -1.91 10.64
CA ALA A 278 -14.59 -1.84 10.90
C ALA A 278 -15.40 -2.71 9.92
N MET A 279 -15.06 -2.69 8.62
CA MET A 279 -15.68 -3.55 7.62
C MET A 279 -15.40 -5.04 7.87
N LEU A 280 -14.18 -5.39 8.23
CA LEU A 280 -13.84 -6.77 8.61
C LEU A 280 -14.61 -7.23 9.86
N MET A 281 -14.75 -6.35 10.86
CA MET A 281 -15.56 -6.64 12.06
C MET A 281 -17.04 -6.84 11.71
N SER A 282 -17.59 -6.09 10.74
CA SER A 282 -18.96 -6.27 10.22
C SER A 282 -19.14 -7.64 9.56
N MET A 283 -18.13 -8.10 8.86
CA MET A 283 -18.12 -9.41 8.20
C MET A 283 -17.75 -10.56 9.14
N GLY A 284 -17.41 -10.30 10.42
CA GLY A 284 -16.94 -11.31 11.35
C GLY A 284 -15.59 -11.92 10.98
N MET A 285 -14.78 -11.19 10.20
CA MET A 285 -13.48 -11.66 9.69
C MET A 285 -12.33 -11.32 10.65
N PRO A 286 -11.26 -12.14 10.69
CA PRO A 286 -10.03 -11.78 11.37
C PRO A 286 -9.43 -10.49 10.82
N LEU A 287 -8.79 -9.71 11.70
CA LEU A 287 -8.11 -8.47 11.32
C LEU A 287 -6.67 -8.74 10.86
N PRO A 288 -6.09 -7.94 9.95
CA PRO A 288 -4.67 -7.96 9.67
C PRO A 288 -3.85 -7.75 10.95
N LYS A 289 -2.65 -8.29 11.00
CA LYS A 289 -1.79 -8.13 12.17
C LYS A 289 -1.28 -6.69 12.30
N HIS A 290 -0.83 -6.10 11.18
CA HIS A 290 -0.28 -4.76 11.17
C HIS A 290 -0.69 -3.96 9.94
N VAL A 291 -0.88 -2.66 10.14
CA VAL A 291 -0.89 -1.62 9.10
C VAL A 291 0.29 -0.70 9.35
N TYR A 292 1.15 -0.52 8.35
CA TYR A 292 2.30 0.37 8.46
C TYR A 292 2.15 1.56 7.50
N GLY A 293 2.01 2.76 8.08
CA GLY A 293 1.89 4.01 7.35
C GLY A 293 3.25 4.67 7.12
N HIS A 294 3.84 4.50 5.94
CA HIS A 294 5.11 5.14 5.60
C HIS A 294 4.95 6.61 5.24
N GLY A 295 6.06 7.38 5.35
CA GLY A 295 6.11 8.79 4.96
C GLY A 295 6.13 9.00 3.45
N TRP A 296 5.95 10.24 3.02
CA TRP A 296 6.03 10.62 1.62
C TRP A 296 7.47 10.84 1.16
N LEU A 297 7.72 10.60 -0.11
CA LEU A 297 8.82 11.22 -0.80
C LEU A 297 8.38 12.59 -1.30
N VAL A 298 9.01 13.64 -0.79
CA VAL A 298 8.76 15.03 -1.15
C VAL A 298 9.91 15.57 -1.98
N MET A 299 9.70 16.65 -2.71
CA MET A 299 10.71 17.34 -3.50
C MET A 299 10.65 18.83 -3.15
N ASP A 300 11.80 19.40 -2.80
CA ASP A 300 11.92 20.82 -2.39
C ASP A 300 10.93 21.21 -1.26
N GLY A 301 10.76 20.31 -0.27
CA GLY A 301 9.86 20.51 0.86
C GLY A 301 8.38 20.42 0.55
N GLY A 302 7.99 20.03 -0.68
CA GLY A 302 6.60 19.88 -1.11
C GLY A 302 6.26 18.50 -1.68
N THR A 303 4.98 18.15 -1.66
CA THR A 303 4.49 16.93 -2.29
C THR A 303 4.68 16.97 -3.79
N MET A 304 5.04 15.81 -4.38
CA MET A 304 5.10 15.63 -5.81
C MET A 304 3.69 15.73 -6.40
N SER A 305 3.51 16.58 -7.40
CA SER A 305 2.24 16.77 -8.08
C SER A 305 2.48 17.03 -9.56
N LYS A 306 1.68 16.40 -10.43
CA LYS A 306 1.74 16.61 -11.87
C LYS A 306 1.43 18.04 -12.28
N SER A 307 0.51 18.68 -11.56
CA SER A 307 0.18 20.08 -11.78
C SER A 307 1.33 21.05 -11.48
N LYS A 308 2.25 20.64 -10.58
CA LYS A 308 3.47 21.40 -10.26
C LYS A 308 4.66 21.04 -11.15
N GLY A 309 4.55 20.00 -12.00
CA GLY A 309 5.63 19.54 -12.85
C GLY A 309 6.84 18.94 -12.11
N ASN A 310 6.71 18.64 -10.81
CA ASN A 310 7.80 18.14 -9.96
C ASN A 310 7.72 16.61 -9.72
N VAL A 311 7.09 15.86 -10.62
CA VAL A 311 6.98 14.40 -10.53
C VAL A 311 8.25 13.74 -11.03
N VAL A 312 8.84 12.87 -10.21
CA VAL A 312 10.02 12.09 -10.55
C VAL A 312 9.61 10.76 -11.20
N ASP A 313 10.00 10.56 -12.45
CA ASP A 313 9.70 9.34 -13.21
C ASP A 313 10.73 8.24 -12.87
N PRO A 314 10.29 7.10 -12.31
CA PRO A 314 11.17 5.99 -11.95
C PRO A 314 11.84 5.33 -13.17
N TYR A 315 11.23 5.38 -14.37
CA TYR A 315 11.85 4.88 -15.59
C TYR A 315 13.12 5.65 -15.94
N VAL A 316 13.06 6.98 -15.86
CA VAL A 316 14.22 7.87 -16.15
C VAL A 316 15.34 7.61 -15.15
N LEU A 317 15.02 7.43 -13.87
CA LEU A 317 16.03 7.14 -12.86
C LEU A 317 16.65 5.76 -13.03
N ALA A 318 15.83 4.73 -13.31
CA ALA A 318 16.30 3.37 -13.54
C ALA A 318 17.19 3.27 -14.78
N GLU A 319 16.85 3.99 -15.84
CA GLU A 319 17.68 4.07 -17.07
C GLU A 319 19.03 4.74 -16.80
N LYS A 320 19.02 5.82 -16.03
CA LYS A 320 20.23 6.61 -15.76
C LYS A 320 21.18 5.99 -14.73
N PHE A 321 20.65 5.41 -13.66
CA PHE A 321 21.43 4.95 -12.50
C PHE A 321 21.42 3.44 -12.29
N GLY A 322 20.59 2.72 -13.02
CA GLY A 322 20.35 1.30 -12.81
C GLY A 322 19.31 1.01 -11.73
N VAL A 323 18.63 -0.13 -11.87
CA VAL A 323 17.53 -0.53 -10.99
C VAL A 323 18.02 -0.82 -9.58
N ASP A 324 19.13 -1.53 -9.43
CA ASP A 324 19.65 -1.91 -8.10
C ASP A 324 20.09 -0.70 -7.29
N ALA A 325 20.74 0.28 -7.94
CA ALA A 325 21.13 1.52 -7.29
C ALA A 325 19.90 2.35 -6.85
N LEU A 326 18.86 2.40 -7.69
CA LEU A 326 17.62 3.08 -7.35
C LEU A 326 16.90 2.37 -6.19
N ARG A 327 16.80 1.04 -6.21
CA ARG A 327 16.21 0.24 -5.11
C ARG A 327 16.98 0.45 -3.81
N PHE A 328 18.31 0.40 -3.87
CA PHE A 328 19.17 0.66 -2.71
C PHE A 328 18.92 2.04 -2.12
N PHE A 329 18.91 3.07 -2.96
CA PHE A 329 18.64 4.45 -2.55
C PHE A 329 17.29 4.58 -1.81
N LEU A 330 16.21 4.03 -2.38
CA LEU A 330 14.88 4.08 -1.79
C LEU A 330 14.81 3.41 -0.41
N LEU A 331 15.54 2.31 -0.21
CA LEU A 331 15.54 1.58 1.05
C LEU A 331 16.49 2.16 2.09
N ARG A 332 17.59 2.81 1.66
CA ARG A 332 18.67 3.25 2.54
C ARG A 332 18.50 4.68 3.05
N THR A 333 17.96 5.55 2.20
CA THR A 333 18.11 7.00 2.42
C THR A 333 17.08 7.58 3.37
N PHE A 334 15.87 7.04 3.40
CA PHE A 334 14.75 7.64 4.11
C PHE A 334 14.34 6.80 5.31
N PRO A 335 14.08 7.43 6.49
CA PRO A 335 13.42 6.75 7.60
C PRO A 335 12.01 6.32 7.18
N PHE A 336 11.69 5.02 7.31
CA PHE A 336 10.47 4.47 6.71
C PHE A 336 9.15 5.04 7.27
N GLY A 337 9.13 5.56 8.47
CA GLY A 337 7.93 6.18 9.09
C GLY A 337 7.80 7.69 8.88
N SER A 338 8.80 8.35 8.30
CA SER A 338 8.89 9.80 8.14
C SER A 338 8.98 10.21 6.67
N ASP A 339 8.65 11.47 6.39
CA ASP A 339 8.83 12.02 5.05
C ASP A 339 10.32 12.12 4.69
N GLY A 340 10.63 11.83 3.42
CA GLY A 340 11.98 11.93 2.87
C GLY A 340 12.04 12.94 1.73
N ASN A 341 13.04 13.83 1.75
CA ASN A 341 13.24 14.78 0.67
C ASN A 341 14.12 14.16 -0.41
N PHE A 342 13.56 13.98 -1.60
CA PHE A 342 14.28 13.47 -2.77
C PHE A 342 15.04 14.59 -3.45
N SER A 343 16.32 14.34 -3.78
CA SER A 343 17.06 15.13 -4.77
C SER A 343 18.00 14.23 -5.58
N ASN A 344 18.38 14.68 -6.77
CA ASN A 344 19.34 13.96 -7.61
C ASN A 344 20.72 13.91 -6.95
N GLU A 345 21.12 14.99 -6.26
CA GLU A 345 22.37 15.09 -5.53
C GLU A 345 22.44 14.04 -4.41
N LEU A 346 21.36 13.89 -3.65
CA LEU A 346 21.25 12.89 -2.59
C LEU A 346 21.33 11.46 -3.14
N LEU A 347 20.67 11.21 -4.29
CA LEU A 347 20.76 9.91 -4.97
C LEU A 347 22.20 9.59 -5.38
N ILE A 348 22.88 10.53 -6.03
CA ILE A 348 24.28 10.36 -6.45
C ILE A 348 25.20 10.17 -5.26
N GLN A 349 25.02 10.97 -4.21
CA GLN A 349 25.80 10.86 -2.97
C GLN A 349 25.63 9.48 -2.32
N THR A 350 24.40 9.00 -2.16
CA THR A 350 24.10 7.68 -1.57
C THR A 350 24.73 6.55 -2.40
N ILE A 351 24.65 6.61 -3.74
CA ILE A 351 25.29 5.61 -4.59
C ILE A 351 26.81 5.62 -4.42
N ASN A 352 27.44 6.78 -4.40
CA ASN A 352 28.88 6.88 -4.32
C ASN A 352 29.41 6.51 -2.94
N MET A 353 28.79 6.98 -1.87
CA MET A 353 29.27 6.76 -0.50
C MET A 353 28.86 5.39 0.03
N ASP A 354 27.57 5.10 0.10
CA ASP A 354 27.08 3.92 0.81
C ASP A 354 27.20 2.65 -0.05
N LEU A 355 26.91 2.75 -1.36
CA LEU A 355 26.96 1.58 -2.24
C LEU A 355 28.35 1.34 -2.81
N ALA A 356 28.99 2.34 -3.43
CA ALA A 356 30.30 2.14 -4.06
C ALA A 356 31.44 2.13 -3.03
N ASN A 357 31.54 3.13 -2.16
CA ASN A 357 32.66 3.19 -1.20
C ASN A 357 32.50 2.19 -0.06
N ASP A 358 31.34 2.11 0.60
CA ASP A 358 31.22 1.22 1.76
C ASP A 358 31.08 -0.23 1.33
N LEU A 359 29.98 -0.60 0.67
CA LEU A 359 29.72 -1.98 0.26
C LEU A 359 30.71 -2.46 -0.82
N GLY A 360 30.98 -1.64 -1.82
CA GLY A 360 31.90 -1.97 -2.92
C GLY A 360 33.33 -2.17 -2.42
N ASN A 361 33.83 -1.34 -1.50
CA ASN A 361 35.15 -1.55 -0.90
C ASN A 361 35.19 -2.78 0.00
N LEU A 362 34.13 -3.07 0.76
CA LEU A 362 34.07 -4.29 1.55
C LEU A 362 34.22 -5.52 0.66
N VAL A 363 33.45 -5.61 -0.41
CA VAL A 363 33.52 -6.72 -1.38
C VAL A 363 34.89 -6.78 -2.04
N SER A 364 35.38 -5.65 -2.57
CA SER A 364 36.67 -5.59 -3.28
C SER A 364 37.84 -5.98 -2.40
N ARG A 365 37.90 -5.48 -1.16
CA ARG A 365 38.98 -5.83 -0.21
C ARG A 365 38.90 -7.30 0.22
N THR A 366 37.71 -7.82 0.49
CA THR A 366 37.51 -9.21 0.87
C THR A 366 37.94 -10.16 -0.25
N THR A 367 37.50 -9.90 -1.49
CA THR A 367 37.90 -10.73 -2.64
C THR A 367 39.38 -10.64 -2.92
N ALA A 368 40.02 -9.48 -2.79
CA ALA A 368 41.47 -9.33 -2.94
C ALA A 368 42.25 -10.08 -1.85
N MET A 369 41.73 -10.15 -0.62
CA MET A 369 42.32 -10.98 0.43
C MET A 369 42.16 -12.47 0.13
N VAL A 370 41.01 -12.92 -0.35
CA VAL A 370 40.79 -14.31 -0.78
C VAL A 370 41.75 -14.69 -1.92
N GLU A 371 41.92 -13.83 -2.91
CA GLU A 371 42.88 -14.05 -3.99
C GLU A 371 44.30 -14.14 -3.46
N LYS A 372 44.72 -13.20 -2.63
CA LYS A 372 46.08 -13.09 -2.09
C LYS A 372 46.46 -14.29 -1.21
N TYR A 373 45.57 -14.71 -0.33
CA TYR A 373 45.90 -15.71 0.71
C TYR A 373 45.46 -17.15 0.35
N PHE A 374 44.51 -17.29 -0.55
CA PHE A 374 43.90 -18.58 -0.89
C PHE A 374 43.81 -18.84 -2.40
N GLY A 375 44.47 -18.04 -3.24
CA GLY A 375 44.47 -18.21 -4.70
C GLY A 375 43.08 -18.17 -5.32
N GLY A 376 42.18 -17.37 -4.77
CA GLY A 376 40.82 -17.19 -5.26
C GLY A 376 39.81 -18.26 -4.82
N THR A 377 40.26 -19.28 -4.04
CA THR A 377 39.38 -20.38 -3.60
C THR A 377 39.33 -20.44 -2.09
N LEU A 378 38.11 -20.33 -1.53
CA LEU A 378 37.95 -20.48 -0.08
C LEU A 378 38.25 -21.90 0.39
N PRO A 379 38.96 -22.09 1.53
CA PRO A 379 39.20 -23.40 2.10
C PRO A 379 37.90 -24.14 2.41
N THR A 380 37.87 -25.42 2.19
CA THR A 380 36.75 -26.30 2.56
C THR A 380 36.71 -26.59 4.05
N GLU A 381 37.88 -26.64 4.68
CA GLU A 381 38.01 -26.81 6.12
C GLU A 381 37.91 -25.43 6.80
N ARG A 382 37.05 -25.32 7.79
CA ARG A 382 36.87 -24.12 8.59
C ARG A 382 37.10 -24.45 10.04
N LEU A 383 37.85 -23.56 10.72
CA LEU A 383 37.95 -23.55 12.17
C LEU A 383 37.11 -22.38 12.64
N ASP A 384 35.99 -22.67 13.31
CA ASP A 384 35.20 -21.62 13.95
C ASP A 384 35.97 -21.10 15.18
N THR A 385 36.08 -19.80 15.30
CA THR A 385 36.75 -19.14 16.43
C THR A 385 35.73 -18.17 17.09
N ASP A 386 36.02 -17.75 18.32
CA ASP A 386 35.21 -16.79 19.03
C ASP A 386 35.00 -15.50 18.19
N ALA A 387 35.98 -15.08 17.40
CA ALA A 387 35.88 -13.91 16.50
C ALA A 387 34.86 -14.14 15.36
N ASP A 388 34.70 -15.40 14.90
CA ASP A 388 33.67 -15.71 13.90
C ASP A 388 32.26 -15.62 14.50
N ASP A 389 32.11 -16.07 15.73
CA ASP A 389 30.82 -15.97 16.43
C ASP A 389 30.47 -14.53 16.78
N ASP A 390 31.43 -13.72 17.22
CA ASP A 390 31.26 -12.28 17.42
C ASP A 390 30.82 -11.59 16.13
N LEU A 391 31.46 -11.90 15.00
CA LEU A 391 31.09 -11.35 13.69
C LEU A 391 29.69 -11.80 13.26
N LYS A 392 29.36 -13.09 13.40
CA LYS A 392 28.01 -13.62 13.11
C LYS A 392 26.96 -12.91 13.95
N GLN A 393 27.22 -12.70 15.25
CA GLN A 393 26.32 -11.98 16.14
C GLN A 393 26.20 -10.51 15.77
N MET A 394 27.30 -9.85 15.44
CA MET A 394 27.33 -8.45 15.00
C MET A 394 26.51 -8.23 13.72
N VAL A 395 26.55 -9.17 12.77
CA VAL A 395 25.77 -9.09 11.52
C VAL A 395 24.30 -9.43 11.76
N SER A 396 23.99 -10.43 12.58
CA SER A 396 22.61 -10.89 12.82
C SER A 396 21.79 -9.89 13.67
N THR A 397 22.43 -9.26 14.64
CA THR A 397 21.75 -8.30 15.56
C THR A 397 21.19 -7.07 14.85
N PRO A 398 21.94 -6.33 14.00
CA PRO A 398 21.41 -5.21 13.23
C PRO A 398 20.30 -5.59 12.28
N VAL A 399 20.40 -6.75 11.62
CA VAL A 399 19.37 -7.25 10.70
C VAL A 399 18.07 -7.48 11.45
N SER A 400 18.10 -8.16 12.59
CA SER A 400 16.92 -8.38 13.43
C SER A 400 16.37 -7.05 13.98
N TYR A 401 17.24 -6.15 14.44
CA TYR A 401 16.85 -4.85 14.99
C TYR A 401 16.26 -3.92 13.91
N THR A 402 16.89 -3.84 12.75
CA THR A 402 16.49 -2.94 11.66
C THR A 402 15.20 -3.37 10.98
N HIS A 403 14.94 -4.67 10.87
CA HIS A 403 13.79 -5.20 10.11
C HIS A 403 12.61 -5.63 10.99
N LEU A 404 12.81 -5.94 12.27
CA LEU A 404 11.75 -6.36 13.17
C LEU A 404 11.27 -5.27 14.14
N THR A 405 12.11 -4.27 14.38
CA THR A 405 11.84 -3.17 15.31
C THR A 405 11.89 -1.82 14.61
N LEU A 406 11.55 -1.73 13.30
CA LEU A 406 11.57 -0.48 12.54
C LEU A 406 11.18 0.72 13.40
N PRO A 407 11.87 1.82 13.31
CA PRO A 407 12.49 2.58 14.38
C PRO A 407 11.47 3.21 15.31
N THR A 408 11.34 2.65 16.49
CA THR A 408 10.73 3.33 17.64
C THR A 408 11.77 4.17 18.40
N LYS A 409 13.02 4.22 17.92
CA LYS A 409 14.09 5.03 18.53
C LYS A 409 14.84 5.79 17.44
N ALA A 410 14.40 6.96 17.15
CA ALA A 410 15.23 8.08 16.73
C ALA A 410 15.05 9.19 17.73
#